data_30ca4951a8daa857cbaeafc541605018
#
_entry.id   30ca4951a8daa857cbaeafc541605018
#
_cell.length_a   1.000
_cell.length_b   1.000
_cell.length_c   1.000
_cell.angle_alpha   90.00
_cell.angle_beta   90.00
_cell.angle_gamma   90.00
#
_symmetry.space_group_name_H-M   'P 1'
#
loop_
_entity.id
_entity.type
_entity.pdbx_description
1 polymer ?
#
loop_
_entity_poly.entity_id
_entity_poly.type
_entity_poly.pdbx_seq_one_letter_code
_entity_poly.pdbx_strand_id
1 'polypeptide(L)'
;MNNLPQKCRSVVGLHFCRKFSCGNVLYQDTAKKTVLYDFHKKHDGKMVDFAGWMMPVQYKALGIKASHHHTRKQASLFDVSHMLQTKIYGKDKESFIESLVVGDIKGLNANSGTLSLLTNENGGILDDLIINKTNEGYLYVVSNAGCSDKIKAHFKDQVQSFKSQGGDVLIEHNDNGLLALQGPAMVDVLQNGMKQKLSELPFMTNVEDIIFGIPNCRVSRCGYTGEDGVEISIPIEKTVEMAEALLENPKVELAGLGARDSLRLEAGLCLYGNDIDESTTPVEASLTWCIGKRRRAEANFPGAEIILKQIKDKPDRRRVGLTISSSIARHGAEVEDEKGTKIGIVTSGCPSPTLSANIAMAYVARKHNKVGKTVLVNIRNKKIPATVTKMPFVPSNYYFVK
;
A
#
# COMPACT_ATOMS: atom_id res chain seq x y z
N MET A 1 23.64 45.12 6.55
CA MET A 1 24.24 44.56 5.32
C MET A 1 24.70 43.13 5.68
N ASN A 2 24.16 42.09 5.31
CA ASN A 2 23.28 41.59 4.34
C ASN A 2 23.49 40.12 4.11
N ASN A 3 22.44 39.51 3.82
CA ASN A 3 22.30 38.26 3.06
C ASN A 3 22.35 36.95 3.82
N LEU A 4 21.20 36.58 4.27
CA LEU A 4 20.74 35.18 4.40
C LEU A 4 20.42 34.66 3.00
N PRO A 5 20.82 33.43 2.64
CA PRO A 5 20.24 32.72 1.49
C PRO A 5 19.01 31.91 1.91
N GLN A 6 17.94 32.17 1.19
CA GLN A 6 16.70 31.42 1.19
C GLN A 6 16.84 30.03 0.54
N LYS A 7 15.91 29.15 0.97
CA LYS A 7 15.38 27.97 0.25
C LYS A 7 16.10 26.66 0.40
N CYS A 8 15.77 25.94 1.48
CA CYS A 8 15.49 24.52 1.35
C CYS A 8 14.02 24.35 0.93
N ARG A 9 13.76 24.18 -0.36
CA ARG A 9 12.50 23.64 -0.88
C ARG A 9 12.61 22.13 -0.83
N SER A 10 11.76 21.51 -0.04
CA SER A 10 11.46 20.10 -0.04
C SER A 10 11.09 19.62 -1.46
N VAL A 11 11.96 18.84 -2.07
CA VAL A 11 11.69 18.11 -3.31
C VAL A 11 11.46 16.65 -2.93
N VAL A 12 10.28 16.36 -2.44
CA VAL A 12 9.78 15.00 -2.32
C VAL A 12 8.45 14.97 -3.07
N GLY A 13 8.48 14.46 -4.25
CA GLY A 13 7.26 14.30 -5.04
C GLY A 13 7.39 14.56 -6.52
N LEU A 14 8.34 13.96 -7.20
CA LEU A 14 8.35 13.97 -8.67
C LEU A 14 9.16 12.78 -9.20
N HIS A 15 8.56 12.04 -10.12
CA HIS A 15 9.22 11.14 -11.08
C HIS A 15 9.05 9.64 -10.96
N PHE A 16 7.85 9.15 -10.70
CA PHE A 16 7.58 7.75 -11.06
C PHE A 16 7.33 7.52 -12.57
N CYS A 17 7.11 8.58 -13.34
CA CYS A 17 6.63 8.44 -14.73
C CYS A 17 7.62 8.84 -15.85
N ARG A 18 8.82 9.36 -15.55
CA ARG A 18 9.76 9.79 -16.60
C ARG A 18 10.99 8.92 -16.82
N LYS A 19 11.21 7.85 -16.06
CA LYS A 19 12.45 7.04 -16.17
C LYS A 19 12.29 5.66 -16.80
N PHE A 20 11.22 5.39 -17.52
CA PHE A 20 11.16 4.18 -18.38
C PHE A 20 11.75 4.37 -19.79
N SER A 21 12.39 5.51 -20.11
CA SER A 21 13.11 5.69 -21.36
C SER A 21 14.60 5.82 -21.11
N CYS A 22 15.35 4.95 -21.76
CA CYS A 22 16.82 4.87 -21.87
C CYS A 22 17.59 6.14 -21.52
N GLY A 23 18.48 6.02 -20.54
CA GLY A 23 19.57 6.92 -20.26
C GLY A 23 20.42 6.32 -19.16
N ASN A 24 21.53 5.70 -19.49
CA ASN A 24 22.59 5.28 -18.56
C ASN A 24 23.07 6.50 -17.78
N VAL A 25 22.77 6.60 -16.50
CA VAL A 25 23.47 7.49 -15.57
C VAL A 25 23.42 6.92 -14.15
N LEU A 26 24.56 6.53 -13.65
CA LEU A 26 25.22 6.64 -12.31
C LEU A 26 24.38 6.74 -10.99
N TYR A 27 23.07 6.43 -10.97
CA TYR A 27 22.26 6.39 -9.74
C TYR A 27 22.10 4.98 -9.14
N GLN A 28 22.73 3.95 -9.74
CA GLN A 28 22.59 2.56 -9.27
C GLN A 28 23.35 2.25 -7.97
N ASP A 29 24.34 3.05 -7.59
CA ASP A 29 25.21 2.71 -6.44
C ASP A 29 24.67 3.14 -5.07
N THR A 30 23.59 3.92 -4.99
CA THR A 30 23.05 4.42 -3.72
C THR A 30 21.73 3.78 -3.28
N ALA A 31 21.02 3.09 -4.16
CA ALA A 31 19.75 2.44 -3.84
C ALA A 31 19.98 1.19 -2.97
N LYS A 32 19.20 1.06 -1.90
CA LYS A 32 19.21 -0.09 -0.99
C LYS A 32 18.84 -1.38 -1.73
N LYS A 33 19.28 -2.52 -1.22
CA LYS A 33 19.00 -3.84 -1.77
C LYS A 33 18.23 -4.64 -0.72
N THR A 34 17.17 -5.36 -1.13
CA THR A 34 16.55 -6.36 -0.27
C THR A 34 17.45 -7.60 -0.17
N VAL A 35 17.15 -8.47 0.79
CA VAL A 35 17.84 -9.78 0.92
C VAL A 35 17.68 -10.63 -0.34
N LEU A 36 16.65 -10.39 -1.16
CA LEU A 36 16.37 -11.11 -2.41
C LEU A 36 16.98 -10.46 -3.66
N TYR A 37 17.81 -9.42 -3.54
CA TYR A 37 18.35 -8.71 -4.71
C TYR A 37 19.07 -9.65 -5.70
N ASP A 38 19.97 -10.50 -5.22
CA ASP A 38 20.72 -11.43 -6.09
C ASP A 38 19.83 -12.58 -6.58
N PHE A 39 18.86 -13.00 -5.78
CA PHE A 39 17.82 -13.94 -6.18
C PHE A 39 17.00 -13.37 -7.38
N HIS A 40 16.59 -12.11 -7.35
CA HIS A 40 15.91 -11.49 -8.48
C HIS A 40 16.77 -11.47 -9.75
N LYS A 41 18.05 -11.19 -9.62
CA LYS A 41 19.00 -11.22 -10.76
C LYS A 41 19.16 -12.63 -11.33
N LYS A 42 19.27 -13.65 -10.46
CA LYS A 42 19.32 -15.08 -10.86
C LYS A 42 18.08 -15.49 -11.67
N HIS A 43 16.92 -14.90 -11.39
CA HIS A 43 15.68 -15.13 -12.10
C HIS A 43 15.37 -14.10 -13.21
N ASP A 44 16.39 -13.45 -13.75
CA ASP A 44 16.27 -12.46 -14.84
C ASP A 44 15.28 -11.31 -14.53
N GLY A 45 15.25 -10.86 -13.27
CA GLY A 45 14.49 -9.70 -12.84
C GLY A 45 15.04 -8.41 -13.43
N LYS A 46 14.20 -7.63 -14.10
CA LYS A 46 14.55 -6.28 -14.56
C LYS A 46 14.47 -5.32 -13.38
N MET A 47 15.64 -5.00 -12.80
CA MET A 47 15.76 -4.18 -11.61
C MET A 47 15.58 -2.68 -11.93
N VAL A 48 14.86 -1.96 -11.07
CA VAL A 48 14.66 -0.50 -11.12
C VAL A 48 14.73 0.09 -9.71
N ASP A 49 15.07 1.37 -9.62
CA ASP A 49 14.92 2.12 -8.36
C ASP A 49 13.44 2.37 -8.08
N PHE A 50 13.00 1.90 -6.93
CA PHE A 50 11.66 2.12 -6.38
C PHE A 50 11.75 2.55 -4.93
N ALA A 51 11.39 3.79 -4.64
CA ALA A 51 11.43 4.37 -3.29
C ALA A 51 12.82 4.20 -2.60
N GLY A 52 13.91 4.30 -3.38
CA GLY A 52 15.28 4.14 -2.90
C GLY A 52 15.72 2.69 -2.73
N TRP A 53 14.99 1.73 -3.29
CA TRP A 53 15.32 0.31 -3.28
C TRP A 53 15.43 -0.25 -4.70
N MET A 54 16.39 -1.13 -4.94
CA MET A 54 16.49 -1.88 -6.19
C MET A 54 15.50 -3.04 -6.20
N MET A 55 14.42 -2.89 -6.98
CA MET A 55 13.30 -3.83 -7.03
C MET A 55 13.03 -4.33 -8.45
N PRO A 56 12.56 -5.57 -8.65
CA PRO A 56 12.19 -6.07 -9.97
C PRO A 56 10.88 -5.43 -10.47
N VAL A 57 10.91 -4.79 -11.63
CA VAL A 57 9.69 -4.29 -12.26
C VAL A 57 8.92 -5.41 -12.96
N GLN A 58 9.63 -6.37 -13.51
CA GLN A 58 9.13 -7.61 -14.15
C GLN A 58 10.25 -8.63 -14.26
N TYR A 59 9.90 -9.86 -14.58
CA TYR A 59 10.84 -10.93 -14.90
C TYR A 59 10.79 -11.28 -16.38
N LYS A 60 11.91 -11.81 -16.93
CA LYS A 60 12.01 -12.18 -18.35
C LYS A 60 11.02 -13.31 -18.70
N ALA A 61 10.87 -14.29 -17.81
CA ALA A 61 9.98 -15.42 -18.02
C ALA A 61 8.51 -15.00 -18.13
N LEU A 62 8.09 -13.98 -17.38
CA LEU A 62 6.69 -13.54 -17.32
C LEU A 62 6.58 -12.01 -17.32
N GLY A 63 6.23 -11.42 -18.45
CA GLY A 63 6.04 -9.97 -18.58
C GLY A 63 4.84 -9.47 -17.78
N ILE A 64 4.74 -8.15 -17.57
CA ILE A 64 3.77 -7.49 -16.67
C ILE A 64 2.33 -7.99 -16.87
N LYS A 65 1.83 -8.00 -18.11
CA LYS A 65 0.45 -8.42 -18.41
C LYS A 65 0.21 -9.90 -18.08
N ALA A 66 1.15 -10.77 -18.43
CA ALA A 66 1.06 -12.21 -18.16
C ALA A 66 1.14 -12.49 -16.65
N SER A 67 2.06 -11.82 -15.94
CA SER A 67 2.18 -11.88 -14.48
C SER A 67 0.92 -11.41 -13.76
N HIS A 68 0.28 -10.33 -14.25
CA HIS A 68 -1.00 -9.87 -13.75
C HIS A 68 -2.09 -10.95 -13.87
N HIS A 69 -2.24 -11.55 -15.06
CA HIS A 69 -3.23 -12.59 -15.27
C HIS A 69 -2.90 -13.87 -14.50
N HIS A 70 -1.62 -14.19 -14.30
CA HIS A 70 -1.19 -15.33 -13.49
C HIS A 70 -1.65 -15.12 -12.04
N THR A 71 -1.43 -13.94 -11.46
CA THR A 71 -1.89 -13.61 -10.11
C THR A 71 -3.40 -13.75 -9.95
N ARG A 72 -4.19 -13.38 -10.98
CA ARG A 72 -5.66 -13.53 -10.96
C ARG A 72 -6.13 -14.97 -11.02
N LYS A 73 -5.32 -15.92 -11.55
CA LYS A 73 -5.73 -17.31 -11.84
C LYS A 73 -5.02 -18.35 -10.99
N GLN A 74 -3.82 -18.06 -10.53
CA GLN A 74 -2.94 -18.98 -9.81
C GLN A 74 -2.40 -18.30 -8.54
N ALA A 75 -1.10 -18.37 -8.28
CA ALA A 75 -0.42 -17.68 -7.20
C ALA A 75 0.84 -16.98 -7.69
N SER A 76 1.08 -15.76 -7.25
CA SER A 76 2.29 -15.01 -7.56
C SER A 76 3.02 -14.61 -6.29
N LEU A 77 4.36 -14.70 -6.34
CA LEU A 77 5.26 -14.33 -5.27
C LEU A 77 5.86 -12.95 -5.54
N PHE A 78 5.63 -12.01 -4.62
CA PHE A 78 6.16 -10.65 -4.65
C PHE A 78 7.16 -10.45 -3.51
N ASP A 79 8.33 -9.91 -3.79
CA ASP A 79 9.19 -9.37 -2.75
C ASP A 79 8.65 -8.02 -2.28
N VAL A 80 8.33 -7.94 -1.00
CA VAL A 80 7.93 -6.71 -0.31
C VAL A 80 8.80 -6.44 0.92
N SER A 81 10.01 -7.04 0.96
CA SER A 81 10.96 -6.92 2.07
C SER A 81 11.49 -5.50 2.29
N HIS A 82 11.27 -4.59 1.35
CA HIS A 82 11.58 -3.17 1.49
C HIS A 82 10.62 -2.42 2.42
N MET A 83 9.45 -3.00 2.75
CA MET A 83 8.48 -2.42 3.68
C MET A 83 9.03 -2.34 5.11
N LEU A 84 8.65 -1.29 5.84
CA LEU A 84 9.04 -1.15 7.23
C LEU A 84 8.19 -2.05 8.13
N GLN A 85 8.81 -3.00 8.79
CA GLN A 85 8.18 -3.88 9.78
C GLN A 85 8.51 -3.39 11.18
N THR A 86 7.50 -3.21 12.02
CA THR A 86 7.63 -2.65 13.36
C THR A 86 6.84 -3.48 14.37
N LYS A 87 7.46 -3.83 15.50
CA LYS A 87 6.81 -4.42 16.67
C LYS A 87 6.65 -3.36 17.75
N ILE A 88 5.46 -3.24 18.32
CA ILE A 88 5.14 -2.28 19.39
C ILE A 88 4.75 -3.08 20.63
N TYR A 89 5.53 -2.94 21.70
CA TYR A 89 5.36 -3.62 22.98
C TYR A 89 4.92 -2.63 24.08
N GLY A 90 4.66 -3.14 25.26
CA GLY A 90 4.27 -2.38 26.44
C GLY A 90 2.79 -2.54 26.77
N LYS A 91 2.42 -2.24 28.01
CA LYS A 91 1.01 -2.32 28.45
C LYS A 91 0.11 -1.30 27.77
N ASP A 92 0.70 -0.16 27.35
CA ASP A 92 -0.03 0.96 26.76
C ASP A 92 0.08 1.00 25.20
N LYS A 93 0.60 -0.06 24.56
CA LYS A 93 0.82 -0.12 23.11
C LYS A 93 -0.39 0.24 22.24
N GLU A 94 -1.59 -0.21 22.67
CA GLU A 94 -2.83 0.09 21.92
C GLU A 94 -3.24 1.56 22.08
N SER A 95 -3.10 2.13 23.28
CA SER A 95 -3.35 3.55 23.53
C SER A 95 -2.37 4.44 22.78
N PHE A 96 -1.10 4.03 22.77
CA PHE A 96 -0.05 4.72 22.02
C PHE A 96 -0.35 4.77 20.53
N ILE A 97 -0.59 3.62 19.90
CA ILE A 97 -0.83 3.62 18.45
C ILE A 97 -2.13 4.35 18.09
N GLU A 98 -3.18 4.25 18.91
CA GLU A 98 -4.43 4.98 18.69
C GLU A 98 -4.29 6.50 18.84
N SER A 99 -3.29 6.99 19.57
CA SER A 99 -2.99 8.43 19.60
C SER A 99 -2.42 8.94 18.27
N LEU A 100 -2.02 8.07 17.36
CA LEU A 100 -1.38 8.41 16.09
C LEU A 100 -2.23 8.06 14.86
N VAL A 101 -3.15 7.07 14.98
CA VAL A 101 -3.90 6.53 13.85
C VAL A 101 -5.41 6.66 14.03
N VAL A 102 -6.13 6.60 12.92
CA VAL A 102 -7.60 6.71 12.89
C VAL A 102 -8.32 5.40 13.22
N GLY A 103 -7.63 4.26 13.16
CA GLY A 103 -8.21 2.92 13.36
C GLY A 103 -8.60 2.64 14.82
N ASP A 104 -9.55 1.74 15.02
CA ASP A 104 -9.95 1.21 16.30
C ASP A 104 -9.13 -0.02 16.64
N ILE A 105 -7.97 0.16 17.27
CA ILE A 105 -7.02 -0.91 17.55
C ILE A 105 -7.38 -1.66 18.85
N LYS A 106 -7.89 -0.95 19.84
CA LYS A 106 -8.39 -1.56 21.09
C LYS A 106 -9.55 -2.51 20.83
N GLY A 107 -10.40 -2.18 19.86
CA GLY A 107 -11.53 -3.01 19.45
C GLY A 107 -11.17 -4.25 18.61
N LEU A 108 -9.91 -4.41 18.19
CA LEU A 108 -9.48 -5.60 17.46
C LEU A 108 -9.44 -6.83 18.37
N ASN A 109 -9.92 -7.95 17.86
CA ASN A 109 -9.69 -9.26 18.48
C ASN A 109 -8.20 -9.63 18.37
N ALA A 110 -7.75 -10.53 19.22
CA ALA A 110 -6.43 -11.13 19.08
C ALA A 110 -6.29 -11.82 17.71
N ASN A 111 -5.10 -11.76 17.15
CA ASN A 111 -4.79 -12.24 15.79
C ASN A 111 -5.59 -11.59 14.67
N SER A 112 -6.24 -10.45 14.91
CA SER A 112 -6.89 -9.65 13.87
C SER A 112 -6.05 -8.44 13.50
N GLY A 113 -6.22 -7.98 12.26
CA GLY A 113 -5.56 -6.80 11.72
C GLY A 113 -6.53 -5.82 11.08
N THR A 114 -6.04 -4.65 10.79
CA THR A 114 -6.78 -3.60 10.06
C THR A 114 -5.84 -2.71 9.26
N LEU A 115 -6.34 -2.22 8.12
CA LEU A 115 -5.75 -1.05 7.49
C LEU A 115 -6.08 0.18 8.32
N SER A 116 -5.09 1.00 8.60
CA SER A 116 -5.26 2.28 9.27
C SER A 116 -4.46 3.37 8.59
N LEU A 117 -4.73 4.61 8.98
CA LEU A 117 -4.07 5.79 8.45
C LEU A 117 -3.43 6.55 9.62
N LEU A 118 -2.16 6.83 9.47
CA LEU A 118 -1.42 7.74 10.35
C LEU A 118 -1.65 9.14 9.82
N THR A 119 -2.18 10.04 10.67
CA THR A 119 -2.60 11.37 10.25
C THR A 119 -1.84 12.47 10.99
N ASN A 120 -1.75 13.64 10.37
CA ASN A 120 -1.23 14.86 10.99
C ASN A 120 -2.36 15.72 11.56
N GLU A 121 -2.02 16.79 12.28
CA GLU A 121 -2.98 17.71 12.91
C GLU A 121 -3.90 18.43 11.90
N ASN A 122 -3.49 18.52 10.63
CA ASN A 122 -4.29 19.08 9.54
C ASN A 122 -5.20 18.03 8.87
N GLY A 123 -5.24 16.81 9.41
CA GLY A 123 -6.01 15.68 8.87
C GLY A 123 -5.41 15.03 7.63
N GLY A 124 -4.21 15.43 7.20
CA GLY A 124 -3.48 14.83 6.10
C GLY A 124 -2.89 13.47 6.47
N ILE A 125 -2.74 12.58 5.50
CA ILE A 125 -2.26 11.21 5.70
C ILE A 125 -0.74 11.17 5.65
N LEU A 126 -0.09 10.85 6.77
CA LEU A 126 1.36 10.67 6.87
C LEU A 126 1.80 9.34 6.26
N ASP A 127 1.02 8.27 6.46
CA ASP A 127 1.19 6.96 5.85
C ASP A 127 -0.08 6.13 5.99
N ASP A 128 -0.24 5.12 5.14
CA ASP A 128 -1.20 4.03 5.31
C ASP A 128 -0.45 2.77 5.74
N LEU A 129 -1.01 2.03 6.69
CA LEU A 129 -0.31 0.92 7.33
C LEU A 129 -1.27 -0.19 7.76
N ILE A 130 -0.78 -1.41 7.79
CA ILE A 130 -1.49 -2.55 8.34
C ILE A 130 -1.03 -2.76 9.79
N ILE A 131 -2.00 -2.78 10.71
CA ILE A 131 -1.75 -3.04 12.14
C ILE A 131 -2.39 -4.37 12.49
N ASN A 132 -1.59 -5.29 13.00
CA ASN A 132 -2.03 -6.59 13.50
C ASN A 132 -1.89 -6.66 15.03
N LYS A 133 -2.98 -7.02 15.72
CA LYS A 133 -2.97 -7.34 17.14
C LYS A 133 -2.61 -8.80 17.29
N THR A 134 -1.45 -9.10 17.89
CA THR A 134 -0.94 -10.46 17.98
C THR A 134 -1.28 -11.12 19.32
N ASN A 135 -1.25 -12.45 19.37
CA ASN A 135 -1.36 -13.20 20.64
C ASN A 135 -0.06 -13.17 21.46
N GLU A 136 1.06 -12.82 20.83
CA GLU A 136 2.39 -12.80 21.46
C GLU A 136 2.64 -11.51 22.26
N GLY A 137 1.61 -10.69 22.44
CA GLY A 137 1.65 -9.54 23.34
C GLY A 137 2.20 -8.25 22.73
N TYR A 138 2.43 -8.18 21.42
CA TYR A 138 2.82 -6.98 20.70
C TYR A 138 1.85 -6.66 19.55
N LEU A 139 1.92 -5.42 19.03
CA LEU A 139 1.31 -5.08 17.77
C LEU A 139 2.35 -5.22 16.66
N TYR A 140 2.00 -5.88 15.58
CA TYR A 140 2.83 -5.97 14.39
C TYR A 140 2.32 -5.01 13.31
N VAL A 141 3.17 -4.09 12.89
CA VAL A 141 2.82 -2.99 11.98
C VAL A 141 3.70 -3.03 10.74
N VAL A 142 3.07 -2.96 9.57
CA VAL A 142 3.76 -2.83 8.28
C VAL A 142 3.41 -1.49 7.65
N SER A 143 4.43 -0.68 7.34
CA SER A 143 4.31 0.65 6.74
C SER A 143 5.07 0.74 5.41
N ASN A 144 4.77 1.78 4.60
CA ASN A 144 5.35 1.94 3.28
C ASN A 144 6.85 2.20 3.29
N ALA A 145 7.58 1.53 2.39
CA ALA A 145 9.03 1.67 2.23
C ALA A 145 9.48 3.12 2.00
N GLY A 146 8.74 3.86 1.16
CA GLY A 146 9.02 5.27 0.87
C GLY A 146 8.80 6.21 2.05
N CYS A 147 8.09 5.76 3.09
CA CYS A 147 7.84 6.51 4.32
C CYS A 147 8.75 6.08 5.48
N SER A 148 9.58 5.05 5.30
CA SER A 148 10.32 4.39 6.38
C SER A 148 11.07 5.36 7.29
N ASP A 149 11.90 6.25 6.74
CA ASP A 149 12.71 7.16 7.53
C ASP A 149 11.84 8.19 8.28
N LYS A 150 10.79 8.70 7.61
CA LYS A 150 9.80 9.60 8.21
C LYS A 150 9.06 8.92 9.37
N ILE A 151 8.59 7.69 9.17
CA ILE A 151 7.84 6.95 10.19
C ILE A 151 8.71 6.57 11.38
N LYS A 152 9.95 6.15 11.15
CA LYS A 152 10.92 5.89 12.23
C LYS A 152 11.17 7.13 13.08
N ALA A 153 11.39 8.28 12.46
CA ALA A 153 11.57 9.54 13.17
C ALA A 153 10.30 9.92 13.95
N HIS A 154 9.13 9.87 13.31
CA HIS A 154 7.86 10.18 13.95
C HIS A 154 7.58 9.27 15.15
N PHE A 155 7.74 7.96 15.02
CA PHE A 155 7.55 7.02 16.13
C PHE A 155 8.52 7.27 17.28
N LYS A 156 9.79 7.57 16.98
CA LYS A 156 10.78 7.91 18.01
C LYS A 156 10.35 9.10 18.85
N ASP A 157 9.92 10.20 18.20
CA ASP A 157 9.49 11.41 18.88
C ASP A 157 8.22 11.18 19.70
N GLN A 158 7.25 10.44 19.14
CA GLN A 158 5.99 10.12 19.82
C GLN A 158 6.20 9.18 21.02
N VAL A 159 7.09 8.19 20.91
CA VAL A 159 7.46 7.31 22.04
C VAL A 159 8.07 8.11 23.18
N GLN A 160 8.98 9.07 22.85
CA GLN A 160 9.60 9.92 23.87
C GLN A 160 8.55 10.77 24.59
N SER A 161 7.64 11.39 23.82
CA SER A 161 6.53 12.19 24.37
C SER A 161 5.60 11.33 25.25
N PHE A 162 5.20 10.15 24.77
CA PHE A 162 4.30 9.26 25.50
C PHE A 162 4.90 8.75 26.82
N LYS A 163 6.19 8.39 26.80
CA LYS A 163 6.93 7.98 28.02
C LYS A 163 7.09 9.11 29.02
N SER A 164 7.29 10.34 28.59
CA SER A 164 7.39 11.49 29.50
C SER A 164 6.09 11.76 30.27
N GLN A 165 4.96 11.25 29.75
CA GLN A 165 3.65 11.28 30.39
C GLN A 165 3.34 10.03 31.22
N GLY A 166 4.32 9.14 31.43
CA GLY A 166 4.20 7.92 32.22
C GLY A 166 3.70 6.70 31.44
N GLY A 167 3.62 6.79 30.11
CA GLY A 167 3.19 5.66 29.26
C GLY A 167 4.29 4.59 29.13
N ASP A 168 3.85 3.34 29.05
CA ASP A 168 4.71 2.16 28.88
C ASP A 168 4.59 1.62 27.44
N VAL A 169 5.58 1.96 26.60
CA VAL A 169 5.66 1.51 25.21
C VAL A 169 7.12 1.33 24.78
N LEU A 170 7.39 0.32 23.97
CA LEU A 170 8.67 0.07 23.32
C LEU A 170 8.42 -0.25 21.84
N ILE A 171 9.24 0.30 20.97
CA ILE A 171 9.20 0.03 19.53
C ILE A 171 10.49 -0.64 19.08
N GLU A 172 10.34 -1.70 18.30
CA GLU A 172 11.42 -2.41 17.63
C GLU A 172 11.11 -2.48 16.13
N HIS A 173 12.05 -2.04 15.32
CA HIS A 173 12.03 -2.26 13.87
C HIS A 173 12.77 -3.55 13.57
N ASN A 174 12.16 -4.46 12.82
CA ASN A 174 12.82 -5.70 12.45
C ASN A 174 13.22 -5.68 10.97
N ASP A 175 14.28 -6.40 10.64
CA ASP A 175 14.85 -6.51 9.30
C ASP A 175 14.43 -7.83 8.60
N ASN A 176 13.38 -8.48 9.07
CA ASN A 176 12.86 -9.70 8.45
C ASN A 176 12.57 -9.49 6.96
N GLY A 177 12.77 -10.53 6.17
CA GLY A 177 12.21 -10.56 4.82
C GLY A 177 10.69 -10.54 4.88
N LEU A 178 10.06 -9.96 3.87
CA LEU A 178 8.60 -9.96 3.73
C LEU A 178 8.23 -10.38 2.32
N LEU A 179 7.50 -11.49 2.20
CA LEU A 179 7.05 -12.05 0.94
C LEU A 179 5.53 -12.00 0.86
N ALA A 180 4.97 -11.53 -0.26
CA ALA A 180 3.55 -11.59 -0.51
C ALA A 180 3.24 -12.71 -1.51
N LEU A 181 2.52 -13.75 -1.08
CA LEU A 181 2.00 -14.81 -1.94
C LEU A 181 0.52 -14.54 -2.20
N GLN A 182 0.19 -14.19 -3.44
CA GLN A 182 -1.12 -13.63 -3.81
C GLN A 182 -1.75 -14.38 -4.97
N GLY A 183 -3.04 -14.64 -4.87
CA GLY A 183 -3.86 -15.29 -5.90
C GLY A 183 -4.63 -16.49 -5.38
N PRO A 184 -5.65 -16.97 -6.11
CA PRO A 184 -6.58 -18.01 -5.64
C PRO A 184 -5.92 -19.35 -5.30
N ALA A 185 -4.77 -19.67 -5.89
CA ALA A 185 -4.04 -20.90 -5.59
C ALA A 185 -3.13 -20.79 -4.34
N MET A 186 -3.05 -19.64 -3.68
CA MET A 186 -2.22 -19.43 -2.49
C MET A 186 -2.48 -20.50 -1.41
N VAL A 187 -3.73 -20.83 -1.15
CA VAL A 187 -4.11 -21.82 -0.14
C VAL A 187 -3.52 -23.20 -0.47
N ASP A 188 -3.62 -23.65 -1.72
CA ASP A 188 -3.08 -24.95 -2.15
C ASP A 188 -1.56 -25.01 -2.01
N VAL A 189 -0.89 -23.87 -2.22
CA VAL A 189 0.58 -23.77 -2.12
C VAL A 189 1.01 -23.80 -0.65
N LEU A 190 0.43 -22.93 0.18
CA LEU A 190 0.95 -22.67 1.52
C LEU A 190 0.48 -23.69 2.56
N GLN A 191 -0.74 -24.26 2.40
CA GLN A 191 -1.32 -25.16 3.41
C GLN A 191 -0.44 -26.37 3.69
N ASN A 192 0.27 -26.88 2.70
CA ASN A 192 1.15 -28.03 2.86
C ASN A 192 2.42 -27.71 3.69
N GLY A 193 2.77 -26.46 3.80
CA GLY A 193 3.95 -25.97 4.50
C GLY A 193 3.69 -25.44 5.90
N MET A 194 2.43 -25.37 6.38
CA MET A 194 2.09 -24.80 7.68
C MET A 194 1.10 -25.67 8.47
N LYS A 195 1.12 -25.54 9.79
CA LYS A 195 0.24 -26.31 10.69
C LYS A 195 -1.15 -25.65 10.82
N GLN A 196 -1.20 -24.33 10.91
CA GLN A 196 -2.46 -23.60 11.00
C GLN A 196 -3.29 -23.81 9.73
N LYS A 197 -4.56 -24.14 9.91
CA LYS A 197 -5.47 -24.28 8.78
C LYS A 197 -5.83 -22.91 8.21
N LEU A 198 -5.52 -22.69 6.93
CA LEU A 198 -5.84 -21.45 6.24
C LEU A 198 -7.35 -21.21 6.13
N SER A 199 -8.18 -22.26 6.18
CA SER A 199 -9.63 -22.12 6.26
C SER A 199 -10.14 -21.47 7.56
N GLU A 200 -9.33 -21.43 8.61
CA GLU A 200 -9.62 -20.80 9.90
C GLU A 200 -8.99 -19.41 10.02
N LEU A 201 -8.25 -18.97 9.00
CA LEU A 201 -7.55 -17.69 8.97
C LEU A 201 -8.22 -16.75 7.92
N PRO A 202 -9.29 -16.02 8.26
CA PRO A 202 -9.94 -15.11 7.33
C PRO A 202 -9.10 -13.87 6.99
N PHE A 203 -9.54 -13.11 5.99
CA PHE A 203 -8.93 -11.84 5.62
C PHE A 203 -8.77 -10.90 6.81
N MET A 204 -7.65 -10.21 6.90
CA MET A 204 -7.22 -9.37 8.05
C MET A 204 -7.07 -10.13 9.35
N THR A 205 -6.55 -11.37 9.29
CA THR A 205 -6.06 -12.08 10.46
C THR A 205 -4.60 -12.50 10.27
N ASN A 206 -3.94 -12.85 11.38
CA ASN A 206 -2.53 -13.22 11.37
C ASN A 206 -2.24 -14.33 12.37
N VAL A 207 -1.14 -15.04 12.15
CA VAL A 207 -0.64 -16.10 13.03
C VAL A 207 0.88 -16.20 12.90
N GLU A 208 1.55 -16.57 13.99
CA GLU A 208 2.94 -17.04 13.93
C GLU A 208 2.95 -18.56 13.81
N ASP A 209 3.68 -19.09 12.84
CA ASP A 209 3.75 -20.52 12.57
C ASP A 209 5.14 -20.94 12.03
N ILE A 210 5.35 -22.23 11.89
CA ILE A 210 6.50 -22.83 11.19
C ILE A 210 6.06 -23.07 9.75
N ILE A 211 6.72 -22.40 8.79
CA ILE A 211 6.39 -22.50 7.38
C ILE A 211 7.50 -23.24 6.63
N PHE A 212 7.18 -24.35 5.98
CA PHE A 212 8.17 -25.24 5.30
C PHE A 212 9.39 -25.58 6.17
N GLY A 213 9.15 -25.79 7.49
CA GLY A 213 10.21 -26.06 8.46
C GLY A 213 10.95 -24.83 8.99
N ILE A 214 10.66 -23.63 8.49
CA ILE A 214 11.26 -22.37 8.95
C ILE A 214 10.42 -21.82 10.12
N PRO A 215 10.98 -21.70 11.33
CA PRO A 215 10.27 -21.18 12.49
C PRO A 215 10.17 -19.65 12.48
N ASN A 216 9.36 -19.11 13.39
CA ASN A 216 9.19 -17.67 13.63
C ASN A 216 8.71 -16.90 12.39
N CYS A 217 7.92 -17.54 11.54
CA CYS A 217 7.27 -16.89 10.42
C CYS A 217 5.92 -16.32 10.84
N ARG A 218 5.68 -15.04 10.56
CA ARG A 218 4.35 -14.44 10.75
C ARG A 218 3.62 -14.39 9.43
N VAL A 219 2.49 -15.05 9.38
CA VAL A 219 1.58 -15.07 8.24
C VAL A 219 0.42 -14.12 8.51
N SER A 220 0.26 -13.10 7.70
CA SER A 220 -0.88 -12.17 7.72
C SER A 220 -1.70 -12.37 6.46
N ARG A 221 -3.01 -12.71 6.59
CA ARG A 221 -3.87 -12.87 5.41
C ARG A 221 -4.36 -11.51 4.95
N CYS A 222 -3.57 -10.90 4.12
CA CYS A 222 -3.76 -9.57 3.55
C CYS A 222 -3.06 -9.48 2.20
N GLY A 223 -3.15 -8.34 1.54
CA GLY A 223 -2.46 -8.12 0.27
C GLY A 223 -2.88 -6.85 -0.43
N TYR A 224 -2.25 -6.62 -1.58
CA TYR A 224 -2.37 -5.40 -2.37
C TYR A 224 -2.78 -5.68 -3.82
N THR A 225 -3.49 -6.78 -4.05
CA THR A 225 -3.85 -7.26 -5.39
C THR A 225 -5.36 -7.32 -5.65
N GLY A 226 -6.16 -7.29 -4.60
CA GLY A 226 -7.59 -7.59 -4.67
C GLY A 226 -7.90 -9.08 -4.73
N GLU A 227 -6.88 -9.95 -4.80
CA GLU A 227 -7.04 -11.40 -4.66
C GLU A 227 -6.80 -11.84 -3.22
N ASP A 228 -7.25 -13.06 -2.91
CA ASP A 228 -6.85 -13.73 -1.68
C ASP A 228 -5.35 -13.96 -1.65
N GLY A 229 -4.76 -13.87 -0.47
CA GLY A 229 -3.32 -14.01 -0.33
C GLY A 229 -2.84 -13.74 1.08
N VAL A 230 -1.56 -13.94 1.26
CA VAL A 230 -0.86 -13.70 2.53
C VAL A 230 0.38 -12.85 2.32
N GLU A 231 0.81 -12.18 3.38
CA GLU A 231 2.16 -11.65 3.56
C GLU A 231 2.85 -12.44 4.65
N ILE A 232 4.07 -12.91 4.39
CA ILE A 232 4.85 -13.76 5.28
C ILE A 232 6.10 -12.98 5.70
N SER A 233 6.20 -12.63 6.98
CA SER A 233 7.43 -12.12 7.60
C SER A 233 8.31 -13.28 8.02
N ILE A 234 9.56 -13.28 7.59
CA ILE A 234 10.47 -14.43 7.65
C ILE A 234 11.81 -13.97 8.22
N PRO A 235 12.47 -14.70 9.13
CA PRO A 235 13.83 -14.40 9.53
C PRO A 235 14.71 -14.15 8.30
N ILE A 236 15.47 -13.04 8.31
CA ILE A 236 16.15 -12.52 7.11
C ILE A 236 17.03 -13.57 6.43
N GLU A 237 17.75 -14.37 7.23
CA GLU A 237 18.65 -15.43 6.77
C GLU A 237 17.94 -16.62 6.10
N LYS A 238 16.61 -16.72 6.28
CA LYS A 238 15.75 -17.77 5.72
C LYS A 238 14.87 -17.31 4.56
N THR A 239 14.95 -16.03 4.19
CA THR A 239 14.05 -15.45 3.20
C THR A 239 14.26 -16.03 1.80
N VAL A 240 15.50 -16.29 1.38
CA VAL A 240 15.81 -16.91 0.08
C VAL A 240 15.31 -18.35 0.06
N GLU A 241 15.56 -19.12 1.12
CA GLU A 241 15.10 -20.51 1.28
C GLU A 241 13.55 -20.59 1.17
N MET A 242 12.84 -19.67 1.82
CA MET A 242 11.39 -19.59 1.72
C MET A 242 10.94 -19.26 0.29
N ALA A 243 11.58 -18.31 -0.37
CA ALA A 243 11.24 -17.95 -1.74
C ALA A 243 11.45 -19.14 -2.71
N GLU A 244 12.53 -19.89 -2.56
CA GLU A 244 12.81 -21.10 -3.34
C GLU A 244 11.78 -22.19 -3.07
N ALA A 245 11.46 -22.47 -1.79
CA ALA A 245 10.45 -23.47 -1.41
C ALA A 245 9.06 -23.15 -1.98
N LEU A 246 8.65 -21.88 -1.96
CA LEU A 246 7.36 -21.48 -2.56
C LEU A 246 7.35 -21.65 -4.08
N LEU A 247 8.48 -21.40 -4.76
CA LEU A 247 8.61 -21.55 -6.23
C LEU A 247 8.73 -22.99 -6.71
N GLU A 248 8.99 -23.96 -5.84
CA GLU A 248 8.91 -25.39 -6.20
C GLU A 248 7.49 -25.80 -6.64
N ASN A 249 6.48 -25.08 -6.17
CA ASN A 249 5.11 -25.34 -6.60
C ASN A 249 4.85 -24.72 -8.00
N PRO A 250 4.45 -25.54 -9.00
CA PRO A 250 4.26 -25.07 -10.38
C PRO A 250 3.14 -24.04 -10.56
N LYS A 251 2.33 -23.82 -9.54
CA LYS A 251 1.30 -22.75 -9.54
C LYS A 251 1.87 -21.38 -9.15
N VAL A 252 3.13 -21.30 -8.72
CA VAL A 252 3.75 -20.07 -8.24
C VAL A 252 4.70 -19.49 -9.28
N GLU A 253 4.52 -18.23 -9.59
CA GLU A 253 5.40 -17.45 -10.45
C GLU A 253 5.85 -16.16 -9.76
N LEU A 254 7.06 -15.70 -10.08
CA LEU A 254 7.56 -14.42 -9.60
C LEU A 254 6.82 -13.25 -10.25
N ALA A 255 6.43 -12.27 -9.46
CA ALA A 255 5.77 -11.07 -9.94
C ALA A 255 6.50 -9.80 -9.46
N GLY A 256 6.62 -8.82 -10.37
CA GLY A 256 7.29 -7.56 -10.09
C GLY A 256 6.33 -6.38 -9.90
N LEU A 257 6.93 -5.20 -9.68
CA LEU A 257 6.21 -3.94 -9.43
C LEU A 257 5.19 -3.57 -10.51
N GLY A 258 5.44 -3.93 -11.78
CA GLY A 258 4.52 -3.61 -12.87
C GLY A 258 3.19 -4.35 -12.76
N ALA A 259 3.22 -5.64 -12.39
CA ALA A 259 2.01 -6.42 -12.11
C ALA A 259 1.36 -5.94 -10.80
N ARG A 260 2.15 -5.68 -9.74
CA ARG A 260 1.66 -5.13 -8.48
C ARG A 260 0.87 -3.83 -8.69
N ASP A 261 1.38 -2.90 -9.50
CA ASP A 261 0.69 -1.60 -9.76
C ASP A 261 -0.62 -1.78 -10.52
N SER A 262 -0.67 -2.61 -11.55
CA SER A 262 -1.92 -2.85 -12.28
C SER A 262 -2.97 -3.60 -11.43
N LEU A 263 -2.55 -4.56 -10.60
CA LEU A 263 -3.43 -5.31 -9.70
C LEU A 263 -4.03 -4.40 -8.61
N ARG A 264 -3.19 -3.62 -7.93
CA ARG A 264 -3.66 -2.72 -6.86
C ARG A 264 -4.62 -1.66 -7.41
N LEU A 265 -4.34 -1.11 -8.61
CA LEU A 265 -5.20 -0.09 -9.22
C LEU A 265 -6.58 -0.67 -9.58
N GLU A 266 -6.64 -1.89 -10.13
CA GLU A 266 -7.90 -2.59 -10.36
C GLU A 266 -8.69 -2.81 -9.07
N ALA A 267 -7.99 -3.13 -7.97
CA ALA A 267 -8.57 -3.29 -6.64
C ALA A 267 -8.95 -1.96 -5.96
N GLY A 268 -8.65 -0.81 -6.57
CA GLY A 268 -8.98 0.50 -6.00
C GLY A 268 -8.09 0.92 -4.82
N LEU A 269 -6.94 0.25 -4.61
CA LEU A 269 -6.03 0.48 -3.50
C LEU A 269 -5.07 1.65 -3.79
N CYS A 270 -4.90 2.53 -2.81
CA CYS A 270 -4.07 3.73 -2.92
C CYS A 270 -2.58 3.38 -2.96
N LEU A 271 -1.82 4.18 -3.71
CA LEU A 271 -0.36 4.23 -3.62
C LEU A 271 0.03 5.52 -2.89
N TYR A 272 0.69 5.37 -1.74
CA TYR A 272 1.19 6.52 -0.99
C TYR A 272 2.20 7.34 -1.81
N GLY A 273 2.10 8.65 -1.70
CA GLY A 273 2.88 9.61 -2.48
C GLY A 273 2.28 9.94 -3.87
N ASN A 274 1.28 9.14 -4.31
CA ASN A 274 0.55 9.41 -5.55
C ASN A 274 -0.93 9.69 -5.29
N ASP A 275 -1.64 8.73 -4.68
CA ASP A 275 -3.09 8.79 -4.46
C ASP A 275 -3.45 9.38 -3.10
N ILE A 276 -2.56 9.30 -2.14
CA ILE A 276 -2.66 9.86 -0.79
C ILE A 276 -1.32 10.40 -0.34
N ASP A 277 -1.34 11.48 0.42
CA ASP A 277 -0.18 12.16 1.00
C ASP A 277 -0.59 13.04 2.19
N GLU A 278 0.36 13.84 2.69
CA GLU A 278 0.17 14.74 3.82
C GLU A 278 -0.80 15.90 3.57
N SER A 279 -1.22 16.12 2.32
CA SER A 279 -2.19 17.14 1.90
C SER A 279 -3.58 16.58 1.62
N THR A 280 -3.77 15.26 1.75
CA THR A 280 -5.03 14.57 1.48
C THR A 280 -5.62 13.98 2.76
N THR A 281 -6.91 14.21 3.00
CA THR A 281 -7.59 13.65 4.17
C THR A 281 -8.18 12.26 3.86
N PRO A 282 -8.45 11.44 4.88
CA PRO A 282 -9.16 10.17 4.70
C PRO A 282 -10.52 10.31 4.00
N VAL A 283 -11.20 11.45 4.17
CA VAL A 283 -12.52 11.70 3.57
C VAL A 283 -12.39 12.01 2.09
N GLU A 284 -11.45 12.89 1.72
CA GLU A 284 -11.12 13.17 0.33
C GLU A 284 -10.66 11.89 -0.40
N ALA A 285 -9.82 11.08 0.26
CA ALA A 285 -9.29 9.83 -0.26
C ALA A 285 -10.32 8.69 -0.37
N SER A 286 -11.57 8.88 0.07
CA SER A 286 -12.59 7.81 0.12
C SER A 286 -12.21 6.64 1.04
N LEU A 287 -11.44 6.93 2.10
CA LEU A 287 -10.95 5.98 3.11
C LEU A 287 -11.66 6.14 4.46
N THR A 288 -12.81 6.78 4.50
CA THR A 288 -13.57 7.03 5.74
C THR A 288 -13.89 5.73 6.50
N TRP A 289 -13.96 4.59 5.81
CA TRP A 289 -14.19 3.28 6.40
C TRP A 289 -13.07 2.79 7.32
N CYS A 290 -11.82 3.31 7.16
CA CYS A 290 -10.69 3.01 8.05
C CYS A 290 -10.87 3.65 9.44
N ILE A 291 -11.74 4.67 9.57
CA ILE A 291 -11.96 5.37 10.83
C ILE A 291 -13.00 4.59 11.64
N GLY A 292 -12.59 3.96 12.73
CA GLY A 292 -13.47 3.18 13.60
C GLY A 292 -14.65 3.99 14.12
N LYS A 293 -15.83 3.35 14.30
CA LYS A 293 -17.02 4.05 14.84
C LYS A 293 -16.75 4.69 16.21
N ARG A 294 -16.08 3.95 17.10
CA ARG A 294 -15.65 4.45 18.42
C ARG A 294 -14.75 5.65 18.28
N ARG A 295 -13.74 5.59 17.38
CA ARG A 295 -12.79 6.65 17.15
C ARG A 295 -13.43 7.94 16.64
N ARG A 296 -14.48 7.82 15.79
CA ARG A 296 -15.28 8.99 15.35
C ARG A 296 -16.03 9.64 16.50
N ALA A 297 -16.51 8.86 17.48
CA ALA A 297 -17.21 9.39 18.65
C ALA A 297 -16.25 10.04 19.65
N GLU A 298 -15.09 9.44 19.89
CA GLU A 298 -14.08 9.94 20.82
C GLU A 298 -13.30 11.13 20.28
N ALA A 299 -13.15 11.25 18.95
CA ALA A 299 -12.44 12.33 18.26
C ALA A 299 -10.99 12.54 18.77
N ASN A 300 -10.32 11.47 19.23
CA ASN A 300 -9.02 11.52 19.91
C ASN A 300 -7.86 11.00 19.04
N PHE A 301 -7.83 11.40 17.77
CA PHE A 301 -6.74 11.12 16.83
C PHE A 301 -6.31 12.40 16.11
N PRO A 302 -5.09 12.50 15.58
CA PRO A 302 -4.60 13.70 14.93
C PRO A 302 -5.48 14.13 13.75
N GLY A 303 -5.83 15.42 13.68
CA GLY A 303 -6.69 15.99 12.64
C GLY A 303 -8.17 15.62 12.72
N ALA A 304 -8.62 15.06 13.86
CA ALA A 304 -10.01 14.62 14.04
C ALA A 304 -11.04 15.72 13.75
N GLU A 305 -10.80 16.97 14.20
CA GLU A 305 -11.71 18.08 13.97
C GLU A 305 -11.99 18.29 12.48
N ILE A 306 -10.95 18.36 11.66
CA ILE A 306 -11.05 18.57 10.20
C ILE A 306 -11.71 17.38 9.53
N ILE A 307 -11.27 16.17 9.89
CA ILE A 307 -11.77 14.91 9.30
C ILE A 307 -13.26 14.72 9.61
N LEU A 308 -13.67 14.90 10.87
CA LEU A 308 -15.06 14.74 11.27
C LEU A 308 -15.97 15.82 10.68
N LYS A 309 -15.47 17.06 10.57
CA LYS A 309 -16.18 18.11 9.84
C LYS A 309 -16.39 17.73 8.38
N GLN A 310 -15.37 17.22 7.69
CA GLN A 310 -15.53 16.77 6.30
C GLN A 310 -16.47 15.57 6.15
N ILE A 311 -16.55 14.68 7.14
CA ILE A 311 -17.55 13.59 7.12
C ILE A 311 -18.96 14.16 7.12
N LYS A 312 -19.22 15.21 7.93
CA LYS A 312 -20.52 15.88 8.04
C LYS A 312 -20.84 16.73 6.80
N ASP A 313 -19.93 17.63 6.42
CA ASP A 313 -20.18 18.70 5.45
C ASP A 313 -19.86 18.28 4.01
N LYS A 314 -19.13 17.17 3.83
CA LYS A 314 -18.50 16.65 2.60
C LYS A 314 -17.31 17.53 2.14
N PRO A 315 -16.23 16.92 1.65
CA PRO A 315 -15.07 17.65 1.16
C PRO A 315 -15.34 18.29 -0.22
N ASP A 316 -14.56 19.29 -0.60
CA ASP A 316 -14.68 19.98 -1.88
C ASP A 316 -14.23 19.12 -3.07
N ARG A 317 -13.37 18.15 -2.83
CA ARG A 317 -12.87 17.17 -3.82
C ARG A 317 -12.93 15.75 -3.26
N ARG A 318 -12.95 14.77 -4.14
CA ARG A 318 -12.94 13.36 -3.72
C ARG A 318 -12.17 12.51 -4.72
N ARG A 319 -11.46 11.50 -4.21
CA ARG A 319 -10.85 10.46 -5.05
C ARG A 319 -11.94 9.59 -5.68
N VAL A 320 -11.84 9.45 -7.00
CA VAL A 320 -12.75 8.64 -7.83
C VAL A 320 -11.96 7.75 -8.77
N GLY A 321 -12.59 6.69 -9.26
CA GLY A 321 -12.11 5.91 -10.39
C GLY A 321 -12.53 6.59 -11.70
N LEU A 322 -11.71 6.45 -12.73
CA LEU A 322 -11.99 6.87 -14.10
C LEU A 322 -11.73 5.69 -15.04
N THR A 323 -12.68 5.42 -15.93
CA THR A 323 -12.48 4.53 -17.10
C THR A 323 -12.28 5.40 -18.34
N ILE A 324 -11.21 5.16 -19.09
CA ILE A 324 -10.76 5.99 -20.20
C ILE A 324 -10.72 5.16 -21.47
N SER A 325 -11.38 5.61 -22.53
CA SER A 325 -11.63 4.80 -23.72
C SER A 325 -10.39 4.50 -24.57
N SER A 326 -9.49 5.47 -24.78
CA SER A 326 -8.48 5.35 -25.84
C SER A 326 -7.03 5.59 -25.44
N SER A 327 -6.77 6.10 -24.24
CA SER A 327 -5.41 6.52 -23.84
C SER A 327 -5.14 6.28 -22.37
N ILE A 328 -3.89 6.08 -22.00
CA ILE A 328 -3.47 5.92 -20.62
C ILE A 328 -3.25 7.31 -20.02
N ALA A 329 -4.05 7.67 -19.01
CA ALA A 329 -3.75 8.83 -18.16
C ALA A 329 -2.64 8.47 -17.16
N ARG A 330 -1.74 9.41 -16.92
CA ARG A 330 -0.67 9.27 -15.92
C ARG A 330 -0.84 10.31 -14.84
N HIS A 331 -0.13 10.12 -13.74
CA HIS A 331 -0.06 11.10 -12.67
C HIS A 331 0.16 12.52 -13.20
N GLY A 332 -0.58 13.49 -12.67
CA GLY A 332 -0.50 14.89 -13.06
C GLY A 332 -1.35 15.28 -14.27
N ALA A 333 -2.00 14.33 -14.98
CA ALA A 333 -2.93 14.67 -16.06
C ALA A 333 -4.14 15.43 -15.49
N GLU A 334 -4.48 16.55 -16.11
CA GLU A 334 -5.61 17.38 -15.66
C GLU A 334 -6.95 16.77 -16.04
N VAL A 335 -7.91 16.88 -15.11
CA VAL A 335 -9.30 16.51 -15.37
C VAL A 335 -10.10 17.81 -15.54
N GLU A 336 -10.85 17.90 -16.64
CA GLU A 336 -11.62 19.07 -17.04
C GLU A 336 -13.11 18.73 -17.17
N ASP A 337 -13.95 19.75 -17.04
CA ASP A 337 -15.38 19.65 -17.42
C ASP A 337 -15.57 19.84 -18.94
N GLU A 338 -16.79 19.76 -19.42
CA GLU A 338 -17.15 19.93 -20.83
C GLU A 338 -16.79 21.32 -21.37
N LYS A 339 -16.67 22.33 -20.50
CA LYS A 339 -16.30 23.70 -20.85
C LYS A 339 -14.79 23.93 -20.89
N GLY A 340 -14.00 22.91 -20.51
CA GLY A 340 -12.54 22.99 -20.41
C GLY A 340 -12.05 23.60 -19.10
N THR A 341 -12.90 23.72 -18.09
CA THR A 341 -12.48 24.17 -16.76
C THR A 341 -11.82 23.01 -16.03
N LYS A 342 -10.64 23.25 -15.46
CA LYS A 342 -9.96 22.25 -14.62
C LYS A 342 -10.78 21.98 -13.36
N ILE A 343 -11.15 20.72 -13.16
CA ILE A 343 -11.96 20.22 -12.04
C ILE A 343 -11.24 19.16 -11.22
N GLY A 344 -10.04 18.75 -11.62
CA GLY A 344 -9.33 17.70 -10.92
C GLY A 344 -7.97 17.37 -11.51
N ILE A 345 -7.37 16.31 -10.94
CA ILE A 345 -6.07 15.80 -11.36
C ILE A 345 -6.02 14.27 -11.19
N VAL A 346 -5.42 13.59 -12.16
CA VAL A 346 -5.14 12.15 -12.11
C VAL A 346 -3.95 11.89 -11.17
N THR A 347 -4.09 10.91 -10.29
CA THR A 347 -3.06 10.51 -9.32
C THR A 347 -2.37 9.20 -9.72
N SER A 348 -3.10 8.26 -10.28
CA SER A 348 -2.58 6.98 -10.78
C SER A 348 -3.33 6.56 -12.04
N GLY A 349 -2.69 5.81 -12.92
CA GLY A 349 -3.37 5.28 -14.09
C GLY A 349 -2.53 4.30 -14.88
N CYS A 350 -3.15 3.23 -15.33
CA CYS A 350 -2.52 2.18 -16.14
C CYS A 350 -3.56 1.48 -17.04
N PRO A 351 -3.12 0.67 -18.01
CA PRO A 351 -3.98 -0.32 -18.62
C PRO A 351 -4.44 -1.33 -17.58
N SER A 352 -5.70 -1.72 -17.60
CA SER A 352 -6.24 -2.85 -16.84
C SER A 352 -6.19 -4.10 -17.75
N PRO A 353 -5.33 -5.08 -17.44
CA PRO A 353 -5.30 -6.32 -18.20
C PRO A 353 -6.60 -7.12 -18.08
N THR A 354 -7.24 -7.10 -16.88
CA THR A 354 -8.50 -7.82 -16.63
C THR A 354 -9.66 -7.23 -17.45
N LEU A 355 -9.79 -5.90 -17.49
CA LEU A 355 -10.91 -5.22 -18.17
C LEU A 355 -10.64 -4.91 -19.62
N SER A 356 -9.40 -5.08 -20.10
CA SER A 356 -8.95 -4.63 -21.43
C SER A 356 -9.28 -3.15 -21.70
N ALA A 357 -9.18 -2.31 -20.66
CA ALA A 357 -9.50 -0.88 -20.67
C ALA A 357 -8.41 -0.08 -19.95
N ASN A 358 -8.40 1.23 -20.12
CA ASN A 358 -7.52 2.10 -19.33
C ASN A 358 -8.29 2.60 -18.11
N ILE A 359 -7.69 2.48 -16.94
CA ILE A 359 -8.26 2.92 -15.67
C ILE A 359 -7.33 3.94 -15.01
N ALA A 360 -7.91 4.82 -14.22
CA ALA A 360 -7.15 5.80 -13.45
C ALA A 360 -7.87 6.13 -12.13
N MET A 361 -7.11 6.63 -11.16
CA MET A 361 -7.63 7.34 -10.00
C MET A 361 -7.38 8.83 -10.16
N ALA A 362 -8.30 9.64 -9.69
CA ALA A 362 -8.20 11.09 -9.74
C ALA A 362 -8.92 11.74 -8.57
N TYR A 363 -8.44 12.89 -8.11
CA TYR A 363 -9.23 13.80 -7.28
C TYR A 363 -10.04 14.70 -8.19
N VAL A 364 -11.36 14.69 -7.97
CA VAL A 364 -12.30 15.47 -8.77
C VAL A 364 -13.20 16.30 -7.86
N ALA A 365 -13.46 17.54 -8.25
CA ALA A 365 -14.31 18.49 -7.54
C ALA A 365 -15.71 17.90 -7.28
N ARG A 366 -16.28 18.18 -6.10
CA ARG A 366 -17.54 17.60 -5.59
C ARG A 366 -18.69 17.61 -6.60
N LYS A 367 -18.83 18.67 -7.39
CA LYS A 367 -19.91 18.79 -8.40
C LYS A 367 -19.78 17.79 -9.56
N HIS A 368 -18.61 17.18 -9.74
CA HIS A 368 -18.25 16.34 -10.88
C HIS A 368 -17.90 14.89 -10.52
N ASN A 369 -17.92 14.50 -9.25
CA ASN A 369 -17.44 13.21 -8.76
C ASN A 369 -18.51 12.10 -8.69
N LYS A 370 -19.71 12.31 -9.28
CA LYS A 370 -20.78 11.31 -9.28
C LYS A 370 -20.47 10.21 -10.30
N VAL A 371 -20.59 8.95 -9.88
CA VAL A 371 -20.45 7.77 -10.76
C VAL A 371 -21.38 7.90 -11.98
N GLY A 372 -20.85 7.55 -13.16
CA GLY A 372 -21.51 7.67 -14.45
C GLY A 372 -21.34 9.04 -15.13
N LYS A 373 -20.78 10.04 -14.45
CA LYS A 373 -20.55 11.35 -15.04
C LYS A 373 -19.34 11.31 -16.00
N THR A 374 -19.50 11.92 -17.17
CA THR A 374 -18.41 12.11 -18.12
C THR A 374 -17.58 13.34 -17.73
N VAL A 375 -16.27 13.19 -17.82
CA VAL A 375 -15.26 14.25 -17.66
C VAL A 375 -14.25 14.13 -18.78
N LEU A 376 -13.42 15.14 -18.97
CA LEU A 376 -12.35 15.13 -19.96
C LEU A 376 -11.00 15.03 -19.25
N VAL A 377 -10.14 14.13 -19.71
CA VAL A 377 -8.76 14.04 -19.22
C VAL A 377 -7.82 14.57 -20.27
N ASN A 378 -6.98 15.52 -19.89
CA ASN A 378 -5.98 16.10 -20.81
C ASN A 378 -4.76 15.17 -20.86
N ILE A 379 -4.62 14.47 -21.98
CA ILE A 379 -3.51 13.54 -22.23
C ILE A 379 -2.75 14.03 -23.46
N ARG A 380 -1.52 14.51 -23.26
CA ARG A 380 -0.67 15.03 -24.34
C ARG A 380 -1.40 16.09 -25.20
N ASN A 381 -2.04 17.05 -24.53
CA ASN A 381 -2.83 18.14 -25.15
C ASN A 381 -4.07 17.67 -25.94
N LYS A 382 -4.52 16.43 -25.71
CA LYS A 382 -5.79 15.93 -26.24
C LYS A 382 -6.78 15.71 -25.09
N LYS A 383 -7.99 16.21 -25.25
CA LYS A 383 -9.09 16.03 -24.31
C LYS A 383 -9.76 14.68 -24.58
N ILE A 384 -9.48 13.70 -23.74
CA ILE A 384 -9.98 12.33 -23.88
C ILE A 384 -11.17 12.14 -22.94
N PRO A 385 -12.33 11.69 -23.42
CA PRO A 385 -13.47 11.38 -22.57
C PRO A 385 -13.15 10.26 -21.59
N ALA A 386 -13.55 10.46 -20.33
CA ALA A 386 -13.47 9.48 -19.27
C ALA A 386 -14.78 9.46 -18.47
N THR A 387 -15.13 8.30 -17.96
CA THR A 387 -16.33 8.13 -17.14
C THR A 387 -15.91 7.93 -15.68
N VAL A 388 -16.51 8.70 -14.77
CA VAL A 388 -16.35 8.46 -13.31
C VAL A 388 -16.92 7.10 -12.96
N THR A 389 -16.09 6.20 -12.46
CA THR A 389 -16.39 4.79 -12.25
C THR A 389 -16.26 4.42 -10.77
N LYS A 390 -17.11 3.53 -10.30
CA LYS A 390 -17.01 2.98 -8.94
C LYS A 390 -15.73 2.16 -8.78
N MET A 391 -15.08 2.28 -7.64
CA MET A 391 -13.97 1.41 -7.22
C MET A 391 -14.45 0.43 -6.14
N PRO A 392 -13.89 -0.78 -6.06
CA PRO A 392 -12.86 -1.31 -6.95
C PRO A 392 -13.34 -1.46 -8.40
N PHE A 393 -12.42 -1.37 -9.38
CA PHE A 393 -12.75 -1.58 -10.81
C PHE A 393 -13.02 -3.07 -11.11
N VAL A 394 -12.29 -3.94 -10.44
CA VAL A 394 -12.47 -5.39 -10.45
C VAL A 394 -12.84 -5.80 -9.03
N PRO A 395 -13.91 -6.58 -8.82
CA PRO A 395 -14.29 -7.05 -7.48
C PRO A 395 -13.16 -7.77 -6.78
N SER A 396 -13.03 -7.53 -5.47
CA SER A 396 -12.02 -8.22 -4.64
C SER A 396 -12.49 -9.62 -4.24
N ASN A 397 -11.56 -10.57 -4.19
CA ASN A 397 -11.78 -11.99 -3.90
C ASN A 397 -11.17 -12.39 -2.54
N TYR A 398 -11.24 -11.52 -1.54
CA TYR A 398 -10.74 -11.81 -0.19
C TYR A 398 -11.55 -12.93 0.46
N TYR A 399 -10.87 -13.79 1.23
CA TYR A 399 -11.50 -14.87 1.95
C TYR A 399 -12.13 -14.40 3.27
N PHE A 400 -13.41 -14.64 3.42
CA PHE A 400 -14.15 -14.48 4.68
C PHE A 400 -14.76 -15.82 5.09
N VAL A 401 -14.68 -16.15 6.38
CA VAL A 401 -15.41 -17.34 6.91
C VAL A 401 -16.89 -17.01 6.84
N LYS A 402 -17.64 -17.95 6.26
CA LYS A 402 -19.12 -17.84 6.11
C LYS A 402 -19.82 -18.18 7.42
#